data_b479478bdb452462779817aacd5c7874
#
_entry.id   b479478bdb452462779817aacd5c7874
#
_cell.length_a   1.000
_cell.length_b   1.000
_cell.length_c   1.000
_cell.angle_alpha   90.00
_cell.angle_beta   90.00
_cell.angle_gamma   90.00
#
_symmetry.space_group_name_H-M   'P 1'
#
loop_
_entity.id
_entity.type
_entity.pdbx_description
1 polymer ?
#
loop_
_entity_poly.entity_id
_entity_poly.type
_entity_poly.pdbx_seq_one_letter_code
_entity_poly.pdbx_strand_id
1 'polypeptide(L)'
;MKLRFWGGSAACRAAHRQGPARTAGARPGRRKDNSVSESALSAWPHHRCGARPCAPVPLPPVNSPVFSSLVPVILCISIGFFAARIGWVRAAAIKDLSNIVFLVLTPALLFRTMGAVRVQDLNFQPVALYFLAAGLVFTVTMAFAGFSTRSAARGLANMFSNNIMIGVPLVGLVYGKEGLVTLFTLISLHALVLLTAATVVFELAEARESQRSGRSAPRPVLHTVLQAVRNGIVHPVPLPILAGLLFGQTGLVLPEVIDKPLQVLGTALGPMALLLVGVTLAYTKVGHHAREALGIAMVKNIAHPLLLFALAWGMGLSGLSVAVMFTAAALPVGANVFLFTQRYGTMQDEVSASIALSTALALLTVPLMLLLAQRLWH
;
A
#
# COMPACT_ATOMS: atom_id res chain seq x y z
N MET A 1 -39.83 -27.63 -1.35
CA MET A 1 -38.96 -28.71 -1.77
C MET A 1 -37.97 -29.01 -0.64
N LYS A 2 -38.12 -30.21 -0.06
CA LYS A 2 -37.55 -30.61 1.25
C LYS A 2 -36.03 -30.84 1.16
N LEU A 3 -35.24 -30.23 2.03
CA LEU A 3 -33.85 -30.59 2.28
C LEU A 3 -33.82 -31.47 3.54
N ARG A 4 -33.27 -32.66 3.38
CA ARG A 4 -33.01 -33.60 4.48
C ARG A 4 -31.63 -33.36 5.08
N PHE A 5 -31.63 -33.27 6.39
CA PHE A 5 -30.48 -33.41 7.27
C PHE A 5 -29.90 -34.83 7.20
N TRP A 6 -28.59 -34.97 7.25
CA TRP A 6 -27.91 -36.14 7.74
C TRP A 6 -26.83 -35.74 8.75
N GLY A 7 -27.03 -36.22 9.94
CA GLY A 7 -26.09 -36.20 11.05
C GLY A 7 -25.41 -37.56 11.20
N GLY A 8 -24.36 -37.58 11.95
CA GLY A 8 -23.65 -38.77 12.44
C GLY A 8 -22.30 -38.29 12.96
N SER A 9 -22.14 -38.04 14.25
CA SER A 9 -21.83 -38.98 15.37
C SER A 9 -20.48 -39.66 15.15
N ALA A 10 -19.53 -39.51 15.98
CA ALA A 10 -19.22 -39.67 17.37
C ALA A 10 -17.76 -40.14 17.56
N ALA A 11 -17.09 -39.56 18.49
CA ALA A 11 -16.24 -40.15 19.51
C ALA A 11 -14.98 -40.98 19.14
N CYS A 12 -13.85 -40.53 19.59
CA CYS A 12 -12.98 -41.38 20.39
C CYS A 12 -12.19 -40.56 21.42
N ARG A 13 -12.41 -40.95 22.68
CA ARG A 13 -11.76 -40.48 23.92
C ARG A 13 -10.50 -41.28 24.23
N ALA A 14 -9.77 -40.71 25.17
CA ALA A 14 -8.89 -41.33 26.16
C ALA A 14 -7.40 -41.26 25.83
N ALA A 15 -6.63 -40.59 26.59
CA ALA A 15 -6.18 -40.66 27.97
C ALA A 15 -4.77 -41.25 28.06
N HIS A 16 -3.88 -40.54 28.71
CA HIS A 16 -3.07 -40.97 29.89
C HIS A 16 -2.13 -39.80 30.24
N ARG A 17 -2.31 -39.16 31.31
CA ARG A 17 -1.82 -39.16 32.70
C ARG A 17 -0.48 -39.88 32.90
N GLN A 18 0.55 -39.13 33.35
CA GLN A 18 1.15 -39.20 34.66
C GLN A 18 2.49 -38.47 34.75
N GLY A 19 2.63 -37.51 35.64
CA GLY A 19 3.89 -37.22 36.29
C GLY A 19 4.03 -38.13 37.50
N PRO A 20 4.87 -37.89 38.52
CA PRO A 20 5.72 -36.75 38.82
C PRO A 20 7.08 -37.13 39.49
N ALA A 21 7.76 -36.11 40.01
CA ALA A 21 8.52 -36.05 41.24
C ALA A 21 10.06 -36.20 41.27
N ARG A 22 10.68 -35.15 41.81
CA ARG A 22 11.61 -35.09 42.96
C ARG A 22 12.96 -35.79 42.78
N THR A 23 14.08 -35.25 43.18
CA THR A 23 14.57 -34.50 44.33
C THR A 23 16.03 -34.11 44.09
N ALA A 24 16.37 -32.91 44.50
CA ALA A 24 17.37 -32.57 45.51
C ALA A 24 18.83 -33.00 45.34
N GLY A 25 19.70 -32.03 45.41
CA GLY A 25 20.78 -32.13 46.38
C GLY A 25 22.18 -31.82 45.89
N ALA A 26 22.74 -30.74 46.49
CA ALA A 26 24.09 -30.63 46.97
C ALA A 26 25.23 -30.12 46.05
N ARG A 27 25.76 -29.01 46.48
CA ARG A 27 27.08 -28.36 46.32
C ARG A 27 28.24 -29.24 46.83
N PRO A 28 29.49 -28.73 46.87
CA PRO A 28 30.37 -28.00 45.95
C PRO A 28 31.80 -28.58 45.93
N GLY A 29 32.68 -28.07 45.09
CA GLY A 29 34.10 -28.29 45.37
C GLY A 29 35.09 -28.10 44.26
N ARG A 30 35.85 -27.03 44.39
CA ARG A 30 37.34 -26.91 44.27
C ARG A 30 38.05 -26.98 42.92
N ARG A 31 38.58 -25.82 42.60
CA ARG A 31 39.97 -25.48 42.12
C ARG A 31 40.89 -26.59 41.64
N LYS A 32 41.52 -26.34 40.48
CA LYS A 32 42.99 -26.18 40.32
C LYS A 32 43.29 -25.93 38.85
N ASP A 33 43.86 -24.80 38.54
CA ASP A 33 45.17 -24.47 38.03
C ASP A 33 45.83 -25.42 37.03
N ASN A 34 46.31 -24.78 36.02
CA ASN A 34 47.61 -24.78 35.37
C ASN A 34 47.66 -25.17 33.89
N SER A 35 48.19 -24.26 33.19
CA SER A 35 49.42 -24.18 32.36
C SER A 35 49.19 -24.37 30.86
N VAL A 36 49.49 -23.31 30.22
CA VAL A 36 50.27 -23.01 29.01
C VAL A 36 50.94 -24.23 28.36
N SER A 37 50.68 -24.45 27.09
CA SER A 37 51.73 -24.84 26.14
C SER A 37 51.42 -24.27 24.74
N GLU A 38 52.29 -23.32 24.34
CA GLU A 38 52.57 -22.98 22.95
C GLU A 38 53.09 -24.20 22.23
N SER A 39 52.49 -24.51 21.10
CA SER A 39 53.17 -25.05 19.89
C SER A 39 52.18 -25.66 18.96
N ALA A 40 51.94 -25.03 17.82
CA ALA A 40 51.79 -25.60 16.49
C ALA A 40 51.34 -24.57 15.46
N LEU A 41 52.24 -23.68 15.08
CA LEU A 41 52.27 -23.09 13.75
C LEU A 41 52.62 -24.22 12.77
N SER A 42 51.71 -24.52 11.87
CA SER A 42 51.94 -25.04 10.51
C SER A 42 50.83 -25.99 10.05
N ALA A 43 50.01 -25.53 9.18
CA ALA A 43 49.50 -26.25 8.01
C ALA A 43 48.28 -25.52 7.43
N TRP A 44 48.52 -24.65 6.48
CA TRP A 44 47.47 -24.20 5.56
C TRP A 44 47.34 -25.20 4.42
N PRO A 45 46.20 -25.86 4.22
CA PRO A 45 45.98 -26.62 2.99
C PRO A 45 45.55 -25.64 1.88
N HIS A 46 46.33 -25.60 0.82
CA HIS A 46 45.98 -25.01 -0.46
C HIS A 46 44.73 -25.68 -1.04
N HIS A 47 43.56 -25.08 -0.84
CA HIS A 47 42.35 -25.49 -1.57
C HIS A 47 42.39 -24.90 -2.99
N ARG A 48 42.61 -25.78 -3.96
CA ARG A 48 42.43 -25.53 -5.39
C ARG A 48 40.99 -25.06 -5.63
N CYS A 49 40.87 -23.87 -6.24
CA CYS A 49 39.63 -23.36 -6.79
C CYS A 49 39.18 -24.26 -7.95
N GLY A 50 38.37 -25.27 -7.68
CA GLY A 50 37.61 -26.00 -8.68
C GLY A 50 36.37 -25.18 -9.04
N ALA A 51 36.27 -24.73 -10.28
CA ALA A 51 35.07 -24.11 -10.82
C ALA A 51 33.87 -25.07 -10.66
N ARG A 52 33.01 -24.80 -9.68
CA ARG A 52 31.73 -25.49 -9.57
C ARG A 52 30.79 -24.85 -10.61
N PRO A 53 30.09 -25.65 -11.42
CA PRO A 53 29.04 -25.08 -12.28
C PRO A 53 28.00 -24.38 -11.43
N CYS A 54 27.59 -23.17 -11.83
CA CYS A 54 26.49 -22.45 -11.22
C CYS A 54 25.26 -23.35 -11.22
N ALA A 55 24.86 -23.80 -10.03
CA ALA A 55 23.57 -24.47 -9.87
C ALA A 55 22.46 -23.51 -10.28
N PRO A 56 21.45 -23.96 -11.04
CA PRO A 56 20.30 -23.09 -11.36
C PRO A 56 19.66 -22.62 -10.05
N VAL A 57 19.47 -21.30 -9.95
CA VAL A 57 18.79 -20.68 -8.80
C VAL A 57 17.42 -21.34 -8.68
N PRO A 58 17.12 -22.07 -7.60
CA PRO A 58 15.80 -22.68 -7.45
C PRO A 58 14.76 -21.59 -7.41
N LEU A 59 13.73 -21.72 -8.24
CA LEU A 59 12.53 -20.87 -8.14
C LEU A 59 11.99 -20.99 -6.70
N PRO A 60 11.59 -19.88 -6.08
CA PRO A 60 11.06 -19.93 -4.71
C PRO A 60 9.86 -20.89 -4.68
N PRO A 61 9.73 -21.72 -3.63
CA PRO A 61 8.59 -22.62 -3.51
C PRO A 61 7.30 -21.81 -3.53
N VAL A 62 6.26 -22.36 -4.17
CA VAL A 62 4.92 -21.73 -4.32
C VAL A 62 4.29 -21.34 -2.98
N ASN A 63 4.82 -21.83 -1.87
CA ASN A 63 4.44 -21.52 -0.49
C ASN A 63 5.17 -20.32 0.12
N SER A 64 5.75 -19.40 -0.67
CA SER A 64 6.31 -18.18 -0.09
C SER A 64 5.18 -17.31 0.50
N PRO A 65 5.38 -16.66 1.66
CA PRO A 65 4.38 -15.82 2.32
C PRO A 65 3.78 -14.75 1.40
N VAL A 66 4.53 -14.30 0.39
CA VAL A 66 4.06 -13.33 -0.62
C VAL A 66 2.99 -13.93 -1.53
N PHE A 67 3.20 -15.14 -2.05
CA PHE A 67 2.20 -15.75 -2.92
C PHE A 67 0.90 -16.03 -2.18
N SER A 68 0.96 -16.54 -0.93
CA SER A 68 -0.24 -16.77 -0.13
C SER A 68 -1.01 -15.48 0.19
N SER A 69 -0.32 -14.35 0.33
CA SER A 69 -0.96 -13.03 0.56
C SER A 69 -1.52 -12.41 -0.71
N LEU A 70 -0.97 -12.73 -1.89
CA LEU A 70 -1.42 -12.17 -3.16
C LEU A 70 -2.62 -12.90 -3.77
N VAL A 71 -2.75 -14.20 -3.53
CA VAL A 71 -3.88 -15.00 -4.04
C VAL A 71 -5.24 -14.42 -3.63
N PRO A 72 -5.50 -14.06 -2.36
CA PRO A 72 -6.74 -13.42 -1.96
C PRO A 72 -7.01 -12.10 -2.70
N VAL A 73 -5.97 -11.28 -2.92
CA VAL A 73 -6.08 -9.99 -3.64
C VAL A 73 -6.53 -10.22 -5.08
N ILE A 74 -5.83 -11.11 -5.79
CA ILE A 74 -6.14 -11.45 -7.19
C ILE A 74 -7.53 -12.06 -7.31
N LEU A 75 -7.89 -12.98 -6.42
CA LEU A 75 -9.21 -13.65 -6.43
C LEU A 75 -10.34 -12.64 -6.19
N CYS A 76 -10.22 -11.77 -5.18
CA CYS A 76 -11.26 -10.75 -4.92
C CYS A 76 -11.44 -9.81 -6.12
N ILE A 77 -10.36 -9.30 -6.72
CA ILE A 77 -10.43 -8.46 -7.92
C ILE A 77 -11.10 -9.23 -9.07
N SER A 78 -10.71 -10.49 -9.30
CA SER A 78 -11.26 -11.33 -10.34
C SER A 78 -12.75 -11.60 -10.13
N ILE A 79 -13.17 -11.95 -8.91
CA ILE A 79 -14.59 -12.16 -8.57
C ILE A 79 -15.39 -10.89 -8.83
N GLY A 80 -14.92 -9.73 -8.39
CA GLY A 80 -15.57 -8.45 -8.66
C GLY A 80 -15.71 -8.15 -10.16
N PHE A 81 -14.64 -8.41 -10.93
CA PHE A 81 -14.64 -8.25 -12.39
C PHE A 81 -15.68 -9.14 -13.07
N PHE A 82 -15.68 -10.43 -12.76
CA PHE A 82 -16.66 -11.37 -13.35
C PHE A 82 -18.09 -11.10 -12.89
N ALA A 83 -18.32 -10.76 -11.62
CA ALA A 83 -19.66 -10.38 -11.12
C ALA A 83 -20.24 -9.19 -11.89
N ALA A 84 -19.41 -8.21 -12.27
CA ALA A 84 -19.82 -7.10 -13.12
C ALA A 84 -20.07 -7.54 -14.57
N ARG A 85 -19.19 -8.38 -15.15
CA ARG A 85 -19.32 -8.84 -16.54
C ARG A 85 -20.54 -9.72 -16.78
N ILE A 86 -20.94 -10.53 -15.80
CA ILE A 86 -22.18 -11.35 -15.87
C ILE A 86 -23.45 -10.58 -15.44
N GLY A 87 -23.30 -9.29 -15.07
CA GLY A 87 -24.43 -8.41 -14.77
C GLY A 87 -24.98 -8.47 -13.34
N TRP A 88 -24.33 -9.18 -12.41
CA TRP A 88 -24.75 -9.21 -10.99
C TRP A 88 -24.58 -7.84 -10.31
N VAL A 89 -23.55 -7.12 -10.69
CA VAL A 89 -23.28 -5.76 -10.20
C VAL A 89 -23.30 -4.79 -11.38
N ARG A 90 -24.20 -3.81 -11.33
CA ARG A 90 -24.35 -2.80 -12.39
C ARG A 90 -23.38 -1.66 -12.21
N ALA A 91 -23.03 -0.95 -13.29
CA ALA A 91 -22.16 0.22 -13.22
C ALA A 91 -22.67 1.31 -12.27
N ALA A 92 -23.98 1.50 -12.16
CA ALA A 92 -24.59 2.45 -11.23
C ALA A 92 -24.26 2.15 -9.75
N ALA A 93 -24.08 0.87 -9.38
CA ALA A 93 -23.76 0.47 -8.02
C ALA A 93 -22.33 0.87 -7.57
N ILE A 94 -21.43 1.19 -8.51
CA ILE A 94 -20.03 1.56 -8.19
C ILE A 94 -19.99 2.73 -7.22
N LYS A 95 -20.81 3.75 -7.44
CA LYS A 95 -20.87 4.94 -6.58
C LYS A 95 -21.31 4.60 -5.16
N ASP A 96 -22.38 3.80 -5.01
CA ASP A 96 -22.93 3.45 -3.71
C ASP A 96 -21.98 2.52 -2.93
N LEU A 97 -21.38 1.54 -3.61
CA LEU A 97 -20.35 0.68 -3.01
C LEU A 97 -19.12 1.49 -2.61
N SER A 98 -18.69 2.45 -3.44
CA SER A 98 -17.58 3.35 -3.09
C SER A 98 -17.91 4.17 -1.84
N ASN A 99 -19.13 4.69 -1.72
CA ASN A 99 -19.55 5.44 -0.53
C ASN A 99 -19.47 4.57 0.74
N ILE A 100 -19.93 3.32 0.69
CA ILE A 100 -19.82 2.38 1.82
C ILE A 100 -18.34 2.17 2.19
N VAL A 101 -17.50 1.89 1.18
CA VAL A 101 -16.06 1.66 1.40
C VAL A 101 -15.38 2.87 2.03
N PHE A 102 -15.61 4.09 1.47
CA PHE A 102 -14.89 5.29 1.90
C PHE A 102 -15.49 5.99 3.12
N LEU A 103 -16.82 5.94 3.31
CA LEU A 103 -17.49 6.70 4.38
C LEU A 103 -17.80 5.86 5.62
N VAL A 104 -17.78 4.52 5.51
CA VAL A 104 -18.11 3.62 6.63
C VAL A 104 -16.93 2.71 6.98
N LEU A 105 -16.49 1.88 6.04
CA LEU A 105 -15.49 0.85 6.33
C LEU A 105 -14.09 1.44 6.55
N THR A 106 -13.69 2.39 5.72
CA THR A 106 -12.38 3.05 5.83
C THR A 106 -12.23 3.81 7.15
N PRO A 107 -13.15 4.71 7.57
CA PRO A 107 -13.05 5.39 8.86
C PRO A 107 -12.99 4.45 10.05
N ALA A 108 -13.77 3.36 10.04
CA ALA A 108 -13.77 2.38 11.12
C ALA A 108 -12.40 1.72 11.29
N LEU A 109 -11.79 1.27 10.18
CA LEU A 109 -10.45 0.67 10.22
C LEU A 109 -9.38 1.67 10.64
N LEU A 110 -9.39 2.87 10.04
CA LEU A 110 -8.38 3.91 10.29
C LEU A 110 -8.40 4.37 11.74
N PHE A 111 -9.57 4.70 12.28
CA PHE A 111 -9.72 5.12 13.66
C PHE A 111 -9.25 4.04 14.63
N ARG A 112 -9.74 2.80 14.46
CA ARG A 112 -9.41 1.66 15.32
C ARG A 112 -7.91 1.35 15.32
N THR A 113 -7.28 1.34 14.14
CA THR A 113 -5.86 1.02 14.03
C THR A 113 -5.00 2.12 14.62
N MET A 114 -5.29 3.38 14.29
CA MET A 114 -4.49 4.51 14.77
C MET A 114 -4.77 4.86 16.23
N GLY A 115 -5.93 4.49 16.76
CA GLY A 115 -6.25 4.62 18.19
C GLY A 115 -5.43 3.72 19.12
N ALA A 116 -4.74 2.72 18.57
CA ALA A 116 -3.81 1.86 19.29
C ALA A 116 -2.33 2.29 19.14
N VAL A 117 -2.05 3.43 18.47
CA VAL A 117 -0.69 3.89 18.14
C VAL A 117 -0.38 5.19 18.86
N ARG A 118 0.85 5.33 19.36
CA ARG A 118 1.36 6.59 19.92
C ARG A 118 2.08 7.38 18.82
N VAL A 119 1.94 8.70 18.81
CA VAL A 119 2.59 9.57 17.80
C VAL A 119 4.11 9.41 17.82
N GLN A 120 4.69 9.13 18.99
CA GLN A 120 6.13 8.91 19.15
C GLN A 120 6.64 7.66 18.40
N ASP A 121 5.75 6.70 18.14
CA ASP A 121 6.09 5.44 17.45
C ASP A 121 6.04 5.59 15.92
N LEU A 122 5.60 6.75 15.41
CA LEU A 122 5.50 7.01 13.98
C LEU A 122 6.85 7.39 13.39
N ASN A 123 7.26 6.66 12.35
CA ASN A 123 8.46 6.96 11.60
C ASN A 123 8.13 7.74 10.32
N PHE A 124 8.45 9.03 10.30
CA PHE A 124 8.19 9.91 9.15
C PHE A 124 9.30 9.88 8.10
N GLN A 125 10.48 9.32 8.38
CA GLN A 125 11.60 9.30 7.45
C GLN A 125 11.29 8.52 6.16
N PRO A 126 10.74 7.28 6.20
CA PRO A 126 10.32 6.58 4.99
C PRO A 126 9.17 7.28 4.24
N VAL A 127 8.30 7.99 4.98
CA VAL A 127 7.21 8.78 4.38
C VAL A 127 7.77 9.98 3.61
N ALA A 128 8.76 10.67 4.16
CA ALA A 128 9.46 11.76 3.47
C ALA A 128 10.17 11.26 2.20
N LEU A 129 10.77 10.06 2.25
CA LEU A 129 11.37 9.40 1.09
C LEU A 129 10.32 9.16 -0.02
N TYR A 130 9.12 8.69 0.35
CA TYR A 130 8.02 8.50 -0.59
C TYR A 130 7.62 9.82 -1.28
N PHE A 131 7.48 10.91 -0.50
CA PHE A 131 7.15 12.23 -1.05
C PHE A 131 8.27 12.79 -1.94
N LEU A 132 9.52 12.54 -1.59
CA LEU A 132 10.66 12.91 -2.43
C LEU A 132 10.60 12.18 -3.79
N ALA A 133 10.41 10.86 -3.78
CA ALA A 133 10.27 10.07 -5.01
C ALA A 133 9.07 10.53 -5.86
N ALA A 134 7.90 10.72 -5.23
CA ALA A 134 6.70 11.20 -5.91
C ALA A 134 6.89 12.61 -6.50
N GLY A 135 7.49 13.53 -5.75
CA GLY A 135 7.81 14.88 -6.20
C GLY A 135 8.78 14.90 -7.38
N LEU A 136 9.80 14.04 -7.37
CA LEU A 136 10.74 13.91 -8.49
C LEU A 136 10.03 13.37 -9.74
N VAL A 137 9.19 12.33 -9.62
CA VAL A 137 8.40 11.82 -10.75
C VAL A 137 7.51 12.91 -11.34
N PHE A 138 6.83 13.67 -10.48
CA PHE A 138 5.98 14.77 -10.91
C PHE A 138 6.79 15.84 -11.64
N THR A 139 7.87 16.32 -11.04
CA THR A 139 8.72 17.38 -11.58
C THR A 139 9.36 16.99 -12.92
N VAL A 140 9.88 15.76 -13.00
CA VAL A 140 10.44 15.20 -14.23
C VAL A 140 9.37 15.12 -15.32
N THR A 141 8.15 14.66 -14.99
CA THR A 141 7.03 14.63 -15.94
C THR A 141 6.71 16.02 -16.47
N MET A 142 6.64 17.03 -15.59
CA MET A 142 6.40 18.43 -15.98
C MET A 142 7.54 19.00 -16.82
N ALA A 143 8.80 18.67 -16.51
CA ALA A 143 9.96 19.14 -17.26
C ALA A 143 9.98 18.64 -18.71
N PHE A 144 9.63 17.36 -18.93
CA PHE A 144 9.59 16.77 -20.27
C PHE A 144 8.33 17.11 -21.07
N ALA A 145 7.18 17.21 -20.40
CA ALA A 145 5.89 17.44 -21.08
C ALA A 145 5.53 18.94 -21.21
N GLY A 146 6.32 19.83 -20.60
CA GLY A 146 6.05 21.27 -20.54
C GLY A 146 5.07 21.64 -19.43
N PHE A 147 4.94 22.94 -19.14
CA PHE A 147 4.09 23.45 -18.05
C PHE A 147 2.68 23.75 -18.57
N SER A 148 1.75 22.80 -18.33
CA SER A 148 0.35 22.85 -18.76
C SER A 148 -0.54 22.06 -17.82
N THR A 149 -1.86 22.29 -17.85
CA THR A 149 -2.85 21.52 -17.09
C THR A 149 -2.83 20.05 -17.47
N ARG A 150 -2.61 19.74 -18.76
CA ARG A 150 -2.44 18.35 -19.26
C ARG A 150 -1.22 17.67 -18.65
N SER A 151 -0.10 18.36 -18.61
CA SER A 151 1.14 17.82 -18.01
C SER A 151 1.01 17.63 -16.50
N ALA A 152 0.31 18.53 -15.80
CA ALA A 152 0.01 18.39 -14.37
C ALA A 152 -0.85 17.16 -14.11
N ALA A 153 -1.88 16.89 -14.94
CA ALA A 153 -2.71 15.69 -14.84
C ALA A 153 -1.90 14.41 -15.05
N ARG A 154 -1.02 14.39 -16.08
CA ARG A 154 -0.11 13.26 -16.31
C ARG A 154 0.87 13.05 -15.15
N GLY A 155 1.47 14.14 -14.65
CA GLY A 155 2.38 14.09 -13.50
C GLY A 155 1.71 13.55 -12.25
N LEU A 156 0.48 14.00 -11.97
CA LEU A 156 -0.32 13.50 -10.86
C LEU A 156 -0.64 12.00 -11.02
N ALA A 157 -1.00 11.56 -12.23
CA ALA A 157 -1.25 10.13 -12.50
C ALA A 157 0.02 9.28 -12.33
N ASN A 158 1.19 9.80 -12.68
CA ASN A 158 2.47 9.12 -12.56
C ASN A 158 2.95 8.93 -11.11
N MET A 159 2.47 9.77 -10.16
CA MET A 159 2.94 9.70 -8.77
C MET A 159 1.89 9.24 -7.77
N PHE A 160 0.60 9.44 -8.02
CA PHE A 160 -0.45 9.26 -7.02
C PHE A 160 -0.94 7.80 -6.96
N SER A 161 -0.66 7.13 -5.84
CA SER A 161 -0.93 5.70 -5.61
C SER A 161 -2.34 5.43 -5.07
N ASN A 162 -2.91 4.28 -5.42
CA ASN A 162 -4.17 3.76 -4.87
C ASN A 162 -3.95 3.09 -3.51
N ASN A 163 -3.53 3.89 -2.52
CA ASN A 163 -3.16 3.41 -1.20
C ASN A 163 -4.35 2.85 -0.40
N ILE A 164 -5.59 3.33 -0.63
CA ILE A 164 -6.74 2.92 0.17
C ILE A 164 -7.34 1.63 -0.37
N MET A 165 -7.78 1.61 -1.63
CA MET A 165 -8.54 0.46 -2.15
C MET A 165 -7.68 -0.79 -2.38
N ILE A 166 -6.42 -0.62 -2.76
CA ILE A 166 -5.49 -1.73 -3.01
C ILE A 166 -4.41 -1.79 -1.94
N GLY A 167 -3.85 -0.64 -1.54
CA GLY A 167 -2.75 -0.58 -0.58
C GLY A 167 -3.13 -1.11 0.79
N VAL A 168 -4.25 -0.69 1.37
CA VAL A 168 -4.66 -1.14 2.71
C VAL A 168 -4.86 -2.66 2.78
N PRO A 169 -5.66 -3.29 1.92
CA PRO A 169 -5.80 -4.75 1.94
C PRO A 169 -4.49 -5.48 1.66
N LEU A 170 -3.71 -5.03 0.68
CA LEU A 170 -2.45 -5.67 0.32
C LEU A 170 -1.41 -5.59 1.44
N VAL A 171 -1.17 -4.39 1.99
CA VAL A 171 -0.21 -4.18 3.07
C VAL A 171 -0.64 -4.90 4.34
N GLY A 172 -1.95 -4.93 4.63
CA GLY A 172 -2.50 -5.68 5.76
C GLY A 172 -2.25 -7.18 5.64
N LEU A 173 -2.35 -7.76 4.43
CA LEU A 173 -2.09 -9.18 4.19
C LEU A 173 -0.59 -9.53 4.19
N VAL A 174 0.26 -8.64 3.65
CA VAL A 174 1.70 -8.91 3.49
C VAL A 174 2.50 -8.56 4.74
N TYR A 175 2.23 -7.40 5.34
CA TYR A 175 3.03 -6.81 6.43
C TYR A 175 2.29 -6.71 7.77
N GLY A 176 1.03 -7.13 7.81
CA GLY A 176 0.21 -7.13 9.02
C GLY A 176 -0.05 -5.74 9.61
N LYS A 177 -0.27 -5.70 10.94
CA LYS A 177 -0.65 -4.47 11.66
C LYS A 177 0.44 -3.40 11.62
N GLU A 178 1.71 -3.76 11.75
CA GLU A 178 2.83 -2.80 11.74
C GLU A 178 2.98 -2.12 10.37
N GLY A 179 2.82 -2.90 9.29
CA GLY A 179 2.78 -2.35 7.92
C GLY A 179 1.61 -1.39 7.72
N LEU A 180 0.44 -1.70 8.27
CA LEU A 180 -0.74 -0.81 8.20
C LEU A 180 -0.51 0.51 8.94
N VAL A 181 0.14 0.52 10.10
CA VAL A 181 0.50 1.75 10.82
C VAL A 181 1.38 2.65 9.95
N THR A 182 2.41 2.07 9.34
CA THR A 182 3.31 2.78 8.42
C THR A 182 2.55 3.32 7.19
N LEU A 183 1.68 2.50 6.58
CA LEU A 183 0.87 2.92 5.45
C LEU A 183 -0.12 4.04 5.84
N PHE A 184 -0.73 3.98 7.01
CA PHE A 184 -1.68 5.00 7.47
C PHE A 184 -0.98 6.32 7.80
N THR A 185 0.27 6.26 8.28
CA THR A 185 1.12 7.45 8.42
C THR A 185 1.33 8.11 7.04
N LEU A 186 1.59 7.34 6.00
CA LEU A 186 1.63 7.88 4.63
C LEU A 186 0.26 8.43 4.21
N ILE A 187 -0.83 7.67 4.35
CA ILE A 187 -2.17 8.04 3.88
C ILE A 187 -2.65 9.34 4.53
N SER A 188 -2.33 9.57 5.81
CA SER A 188 -2.71 10.79 6.52
C SER A 188 -2.19 12.07 5.86
N LEU A 189 -1.02 12.00 5.24
CA LEU A 189 -0.35 13.11 4.58
C LEU A 189 -0.46 13.04 3.05
N HIS A 190 -0.67 11.85 2.48
CA HIS A 190 -0.60 11.60 1.05
C HIS A 190 -1.56 12.47 0.23
N ALA A 191 -2.84 12.48 0.60
CA ALA A 191 -3.81 13.32 -0.08
C ALA A 191 -3.56 14.82 0.21
N LEU A 192 -3.30 15.17 1.48
CA LEU A 192 -3.06 16.55 1.87
C LEU A 192 -1.87 17.16 1.12
N VAL A 193 -0.73 16.49 1.12
CA VAL A 193 0.51 17.01 0.51
C VAL A 193 0.42 16.98 -1.02
N LEU A 194 0.14 15.80 -1.61
CA LEU A 194 0.22 15.64 -3.06
C LEU A 194 -0.92 16.34 -3.79
N LEU A 195 -2.16 16.30 -3.27
CA LEU A 195 -3.27 16.96 -3.93
C LEU A 195 -3.23 18.48 -3.75
N THR A 196 -2.71 18.97 -2.61
CA THR A 196 -2.49 20.42 -2.43
C THR A 196 -1.40 20.92 -3.37
N ALA A 197 -0.25 20.24 -3.43
CA ALA A 197 0.82 20.57 -4.36
C ALA A 197 0.33 20.53 -5.82
N ALA A 198 -0.41 19.49 -6.21
CA ALA A 198 -1.02 19.39 -7.53
C ALA A 198 -1.99 20.55 -7.79
N THR A 199 -2.85 20.90 -6.82
CA THR A 199 -3.78 22.04 -6.95
C THR A 199 -3.03 23.34 -7.29
N VAL A 200 -1.94 23.63 -6.56
CA VAL A 200 -1.11 24.82 -6.85
C VAL A 200 -0.59 24.81 -8.28
N VAL A 201 -0.05 23.67 -8.71
CA VAL A 201 0.50 23.54 -10.09
C VAL A 201 -0.59 23.65 -11.14
N PHE A 202 -1.77 23.05 -10.94
CA PHE A 202 -2.91 23.16 -11.86
C PHE A 202 -3.40 24.60 -11.98
N GLU A 203 -3.58 25.32 -10.86
CA GLU A 203 -4.02 26.72 -10.86
C GLU A 203 -3.00 27.63 -11.58
N LEU A 204 -1.69 27.40 -11.34
CA LEU A 204 -0.64 28.16 -12.04
C LEU A 204 -0.60 27.85 -13.55
N ALA A 205 -0.81 26.57 -13.91
CA ALA A 205 -0.84 26.16 -15.32
C ALA A 205 -2.06 26.75 -16.04
N GLU A 206 -3.24 26.70 -15.41
CA GLU A 206 -4.48 27.30 -15.94
C GLU A 206 -4.36 28.81 -16.08
N ALA A 207 -3.76 29.50 -15.09
CA ALA A 207 -3.48 30.94 -15.17
C ALA A 207 -2.61 31.28 -16.38
N ARG A 208 -1.53 30.51 -16.60
CA ARG A 208 -0.62 30.72 -17.76
C ARG A 208 -1.31 30.46 -19.10
N GLU A 209 -2.13 29.39 -19.19
CA GLU A 209 -2.89 29.07 -20.40
C GLU A 209 -3.96 30.11 -20.68
N SER A 210 -4.66 30.63 -19.65
CA SER A 210 -5.65 31.72 -19.79
C SER A 210 -5.02 33.02 -20.26
N GLN A 211 -3.85 33.42 -19.73
CA GLN A 211 -3.11 34.58 -20.18
C GLN A 211 -2.70 34.48 -21.67
N ARG A 212 -2.25 33.28 -22.09
CA ARG A 212 -1.87 33.02 -23.50
C ARG A 212 -3.06 33.08 -24.47
N SER A 213 -4.26 32.73 -23.99
CA SER A 213 -5.50 32.69 -24.76
C SER A 213 -6.34 33.99 -24.68
N GLY A 214 -5.87 35.01 -23.94
CA GLY A 214 -6.58 36.30 -23.78
C GLY A 214 -7.86 36.19 -22.94
N ARG A 215 -8.02 35.14 -22.13
CA ARG A 215 -9.19 34.98 -21.25
C ARG A 215 -8.96 35.68 -19.90
N SER A 216 -10.06 36.04 -19.24
CA SER A 216 -10.04 36.75 -17.95
C SER A 216 -9.27 35.98 -16.88
N ALA A 217 -8.67 36.73 -15.94
CA ALA A 217 -7.83 36.17 -14.89
C ALA A 217 -8.54 35.11 -14.02
N PRO A 218 -7.84 34.02 -13.65
CA PRO A 218 -8.37 32.97 -12.79
C PRO A 218 -8.58 33.46 -11.36
N ARG A 219 -9.30 32.66 -10.58
CA ARG A 219 -9.55 32.90 -9.15
C ARG A 219 -8.24 33.05 -8.36
N PRO A 220 -8.21 33.80 -7.23
CA PRO A 220 -7.00 33.94 -6.43
C PRO A 220 -6.51 32.58 -5.94
N VAL A 221 -5.30 32.20 -6.34
CA VAL A 221 -4.64 30.90 -6.05
C VAL A 221 -4.68 30.60 -4.54
N LEU A 222 -4.43 31.61 -3.71
CA LEU A 222 -4.41 31.45 -2.25
C LEU A 222 -5.74 30.92 -1.70
N HIS A 223 -6.89 31.44 -2.15
CA HIS A 223 -8.20 30.97 -1.69
C HIS A 223 -8.43 29.49 -2.09
N THR A 224 -8.04 29.11 -3.32
CA THR A 224 -8.18 27.74 -3.80
C THR A 224 -7.28 26.79 -3.02
N VAL A 225 -6.05 27.20 -2.71
CA VAL A 225 -5.11 26.41 -1.88
C VAL A 225 -5.64 26.23 -0.46
N LEU A 226 -6.12 27.31 0.21
CA LEU A 226 -6.71 27.21 1.55
C LEU A 226 -7.93 26.29 1.58
N GLN A 227 -8.77 26.35 0.56
CA GLN A 227 -9.93 25.46 0.42
C GLN A 227 -9.49 24.01 0.19
N ALA A 228 -8.44 23.76 -0.62
CA ALA A 228 -7.89 22.43 -0.84
C ALA A 228 -7.30 21.84 0.46
N VAL A 229 -6.55 22.63 1.24
CA VAL A 229 -6.02 22.23 2.55
C VAL A 229 -7.15 21.90 3.52
N ARG A 230 -8.15 22.79 3.66
CA ARG A 230 -9.31 22.53 4.52
C ARG A 230 -10.05 21.27 4.13
N ASN A 231 -10.34 21.08 2.85
CA ASN A 231 -11.03 19.90 2.34
C ASN A 231 -10.18 18.63 2.53
N GLY A 232 -8.84 18.73 2.44
CA GLY A 232 -7.92 17.63 2.71
C GLY A 232 -7.94 17.18 4.17
N ILE A 233 -8.04 18.11 5.13
CA ILE A 233 -8.07 17.80 6.56
C ILE A 233 -9.44 17.22 6.96
N VAL A 234 -10.54 17.80 6.47
CA VAL A 234 -11.92 17.37 6.79
C VAL A 234 -12.39 16.18 5.94
N HIS A 235 -11.49 15.61 5.13
CA HIS A 235 -11.79 14.43 4.30
C HIS A 235 -12.05 13.18 5.17
N PRO A 236 -12.94 12.25 4.77
CA PRO A 236 -13.28 11.03 5.52
C PRO A 236 -12.12 10.06 5.73
N VAL A 237 -10.92 10.34 5.24
CA VAL A 237 -9.72 9.52 5.42
C VAL A 237 -8.76 10.11 6.45
N PRO A 238 -8.24 11.35 6.34
CA PRO A 238 -7.38 11.94 7.37
C PRO A 238 -8.06 12.13 8.72
N LEU A 239 -9.34 12.52 8.73
CA LEU A 239 -10.05 12.80 9.97
C LEU A 239 -10.10 11.61 10.94
N PRO A 240 -10.49 10.39 10.54
CA PRO A 240 -10.44 9.23 11.43
C PRO A 240 -9.03 8.86 11.89
N ILE A 241 -8.00 9.08 11.07
CA ILE A 241 -6.58 8.86 11.44
C ILE A 241 -6.22 9.82 12.59
N LEU A 242 -6.47 11.12 12.42
CA LEU A 242 -6.19 12.12 13.45
C LEU A 242 -6.97 11.88 14.73
N ALA A 243 -8.27 11.58 14.61
CA ALA A 243 -9.12 11.26 15.75
C ALA A 243 -8.62 10.00 16.49
N GLY A 244 -8.21 8.96 15.75
CA GLY A 244 -7.62 7.76 16.32
C GLY A 244 -6.31 8.05 17.04
N LEU A 245 -5.38 8.79 16.41
CA LEU A 245 -4.12 9.18 17.05
C LEU A 245 -4.33 10.01 18.32
N LEU A 246 -5.24 10.97 18.30
CA LEU A 246 -5.59 11.76 19.49
C LEU A 246 -6.16 10.86 20.60
N PHE A 247 -7.04 9.93 20.26
CA PHE A 247 -7.54 8.95 21.21
C PHE A 247 -6.43 8.07 21.78
N GLY A 248 -5.50 7.59 20.96
CA GLY A 248 -4.35 6.79 21.40
C GLY A 248 -3.41 7.51 22.37
N GLN A 249 -3.33 8.88 22.29
CA GLN A 249 -2.54 9.66 23.25
C GLN A 249 -3.18 9.72 24.66
N THR A 250 -4.48 9.50 24.78
CA THR A 250 -5.17 9.51 26.08
C THR A 250 -4.83 8.29 26.95
N GLY A 251 -4.27 7.22 26.36
CA GLY A 251 -4.02 5.95 27.04
C GLY A 251 -5.30 5.17 27.38
N LEU A 252 -6.46 5.66 26.96
CA LEU A 252 -7.73 4.97 27.15
C LEU A 252 -7.85 3.76 26.22
N VAL A 253 -8.50 2.71 26.70
CA VAL A 253 -8.84 1.54 25.90
C VAL A 253 -10.25 1.67 25.40
N LEU A 254 -10.49 1.39 24.12
CA LEU A 254 -11.83 1.37 23.54
C LEU A 254 -12.69 0.33 24.25
N PRO A 255 -13.89 0.70 24.75
CA PRO A 255 -14.84 -0.26 25.30
C PRO A 255 -15.17 -1.34 24.25
N GLU A 256 -15.30 -2.58 24.67
CA GLU A 256 -15.53 -3.73 23.78
C GLU A 256 -16.78 -3.57 22.90
N VAL A 257 -17.81 -2.91 23.44
CA VAL A 257 -19.06 -2.58 22.73
C VAL A 257 -18.82 -1.69 21.51
N ILE A 258 -17.79 -0.83 21.54
CA ILE A 258 -17.39 0.04 20.41
C ILE A 258 -16.33 -0.63 19.55
N ASP A 259 -15.33 -1.29 20.17
CA ASP A 259 -14.22 -1.90 19.45
C ASP A 259 -14.67 -3.04 18.52
N LYS A 260 -15.58 -3.91 18.97
CA LYS A 260 -16.10 -5.03 18.15
C LYS A 260 -16.79 -4.59 16.85
N PRO A 261 -17.76 -3.65 16.86
CA PRO A 261 -18.33 -3.13 15.61
C PRO A 261 -17.29 -2.49 14.69
N LEU A 262 -16.35 -1.69 15.22
CA LEU A 262 -15.27 -1.11 14.42
C LEU A 262 -14.36 -2.18 13.82
N GLN A 263 -14.09 -3.26 14.55
CA GLN A 263 -13.33 -4.40 14.06
C GLN A 263 -14.04 -5.10 12.91
N VAL A 264 -15.33 -5.40 13.05
CA VAL A 264 -16.12 -6.07 12.01
C VAL A 264 -16.16 -5.22 10.73
N LEU A 265 -16.47 -3.92 10.87
CA LEU A 265 -16.47 -2.99 9.73
C LEU A 265 -15.07 -2.85 9.10
N GLY A 266 -14.05 -2.73 9.93
CA GLY A 266 -12.67 -2.60 9.45
C GLY A 266 -12.18 -3.84 8.70
N THR A 267 -12.51 -5.04 9.15
CA THR A 267 -12.15 -6.29 8.46
C THR A 267 -12.86 -6.47 7.13
N ALA A 268 -14.06 -5.93 6.98
CA ALA A 268 -14.81 -5.95 5.73
C ALA A 268 -14.20 -5.04 4.64
N LEU A 269 -13.38 -4.04 5.02
CA LEU A 269 -12.79 -3.10 4.06
C LEU A 269 -11.97 -3.81 2.99
N GLY A 270 -11.08 -4.72 3.38
CA GLY A 270 -10.18 -5.41 2.45
C GLY A 270 -10.92 -6.10 1.30
N PRO A 271 -11.77 -7.08 1.58
CA PRO A 271 -12.53 -7.78 0.55
C PRO A 271 -13.43 -6.86 -0.28
N MET A 272 -14.16 -5.94 0.36
CA MET A 272 -15.07 -5.02 -0.32
C MET A 272 -14.35 -4.07 -1.26
N ALA A 273 -13.22 -3.50 -0.84
CA ALA A 273 -12.42 -2.61 -1.67
C ALA A 273 -11.86 -3.33 -2.91
N LEU A 274 -11.32 -4.55 -2.73
CA LEU A 274 -10.79 -5.35 -3.83
C LEU A 274 -11.87 -5.81 -4.82
N LEU A 275 -13.04 -6.24 -4.33
CA LEU A 275 -14.21 -6.54 -5.18
C LEU A 275 -14.61 -5.31 -6.01
N LEU A 276 -14.68 -4.13 -5.36
CA LEU A 276 -15.04 -2.88 -6.03
C LEU A 276 -14.02 -2.47 -7.10
N VAL A 277 -12.72 -2.70 -6.85
CA VAL A 277 -11.68 -2.51 -7.87
C VAL A 277 -11.96 -3.38 -9.08
N GLY A 278 -12.28 -4.65 -8.89
CA GLY A 278 -12.66 -5.57 -9.96
C GLY A 278 -13.88 -5.12 -10.76
N VAL A 279 -14.95 -4.72 -10.05
CA VAL A 279 -16.17 -4.17 -10.67
C VAL A 279 -15.85 -2.93 -11.50
N THR A 280 -15.08 -2.00 -10.97
CA THR A 280 -14.67 -0.78 -11.67
C THR A 280 -13.87 -1.09 -12.93
N LEU A 281 -12.92 -2.02 -12.83
CA LEU A 281 -12.11 -2.47 -13.97
C LEU A 281 -12.98 -3.04 -15.11
N ALA A 282 -14.04 -3.78 -14.79
CA ALA A 282 -14.93 -4.38 -15.79
C ALA A 282 -15.72 -3.36 -16.63
N TYR A 283 -16.00 -2.19 -16.07
CA TYR A 283 -16.75 -1.12 -16.73
C TYR A 283 -15.88 -0.04 -17.37
N THR A 284 -14.57 -0.01 -17.06
CA THR A 284 -13.66 1.00 -17.61
C THR A 284 -13.28 0.65 -19.05
N LYS A 285 -13.45 1.62 -19.97
CA LYS A 285 -13.06 1.51 -21.38
C LYS A 285 -11.68 2.09 -21.58
N VAL A 286 -10.74 1.32 -22.09
CA VAL A 286 -9.37 1.78 -22.41
C VAL A 286 -9.29 2.44 -23.79
N GLY A 287 -9.96 1.87 -24.80
CA GLY A 287 -10.15 2.44 -26.15
C GLY A 287 -8.87 2.97 -26.81
N HIS A 288 -9.01 4.12 -27.46
CA HIS A 288 -7.93 4.79 -28.21
C HIS A 288 -6.83 5.38 -27.32
N HIS A 289 -7.05 5.49 -26.01
CA HIS A 289 -6.10 6.05 -25.03
C HIS A 289 -5.09 5.03 -24.50
N ALA A 290 -5.10 3.79 -25.02
CA ALA A 290 -4.28 2.68 -24.54
C ALA A 290 -2.77 2.99 -24.49
N ARG A 291 -2.23 3.66 -25.51
CA ARG A 291 -0.79 4.00 -25.60
C ARG A 291 -0.38 5.00 -24.51
N GLU A 292 -1.16 6.05 -24.30
CA GLU A 292 -0.89 7.04 -23.26
C GLU A 292 -1.10 6.45 -21.87
N ALA A 293 -2.17 5.69 -21.68
CA ALA A 293 -2.46 4.97 -20.47
C ALA A 293 -1.37 3.96 -20.09
N LEU A 294 -0.82 3.24 -21.07
CA LEU A 294 0.30 2.33 -20.86
C LEU A 294 1.55 3.10 -20.42
N GLY A 295 1.86 4.22 -21.05
CA GLY A 295 2.99 5.08 -20.63
C GLY A 295 2.88 5.51 -19.18
N ILE A 296 1.70 5.97 -18.75
CA ILE A 296 1.43 6.34 -17.36
C ILE A 296 1.54 5.10 -16.44
N ALA A 297 0.97 3.97 -16.83
CA ALA A 297 1.04 2.73 -16.06
C ALA A 297 2.49 2.24 -15.86
N MET A 298 3.33 2.32 -16.89
CA MET A 298 4.75 1.94 -16.80
C MET A 298 5.52 2.86 -15.84
N VAL A 299 5.32 4.18 -15.94
CA VAL A 299 5.94 5.12 -15.01
C VAL A 299 5.46 4.86 -13.60
N LYS A 300 4.15 4.69 -13.39
CA LYS A 300 3.57 4.52 -12.07
C LYS A 300 3.94 3.21 -11.40
N ASN A 301 3.83 2.09 -12.12
CA ASN A 301 3.98 0.76 -11.53
C ASN A 301 5.44 0.28 -11.51
N ILE A 302 6.33 0.89 -12.30
CA ILE A 302 7.72 0.45 -12.43
C ILE A 302 8.71 1.57 -12.11
N ALA A 303 8.66 2.70 -12.83
CA ALA A 303 9.65 3.77 -12.66
C ALA A 303 9.57 4.42 -11.26
N HIS A 304 8.37 4.69 -10.75
CA HIS A 304 8.16 5.30 -9.44
C HIS A 304 8.72 4.42 -8.30
N PRO A 305 8.37 3.12 -8.17
CA PRO A 305 8.96 2.28 -7.11
C PRO A 305 10.46 2.08 -7.29
N LEU A 306 10.98 1.94 -8.52
CA LEU A 306 12.42 1.83 -8.75
C LEU A 306 13.19 3.10 -8.36
N LEU A 307 12.61 4.28 -8.60
CA LEU A 307 13.18 5.54 -8.14
C LEU A 307 13.20 5.60 -6.61
N LEU A 308 12.11 5.22 -5.94
CA LEU A 308 12.06 5.15 -4.49
C LEU A 308 13.13 4.18 -3.95
N PHE A 309 13.27 3.01 -4.59
CA PHE A 309 14.31 2.04 -4.23
C PHE A 309 15.71 2.65 -4.36
N ALA A 310 16.01 3.30 -5.49
CA ALA A 310 17.32 3.92 -5.71
C ALA A 310 17.64 5.00 -4.66
N LEU A 311 16.65 5.82 -4.30
CA LEU A 311 16.78 6.82 -3.25
C LEU A 311 16.98 6.18 -1.86
N ALA A 312 16.20 5.13 -1.52
CA ALA A 312 16.33 4.40 -0.27
C ALA A 312 17.75 3.81 -0.13
N TRP A 313 18.21 3.15 -1.21
CA TRP A 313 19.54 2.55 -1.25
C TRP A 313 20.65 3.60 -1.13
N GLY A 314 20.56 4.70 -1.88
CA GLY A 314 21.52 5.81 -1.81
C GLY A 314 21.57 6.49 -0.45
N MET A 315 20.47 6.49 0.31
CA MET A 315 20.37 7.03 1.66
C MET A 315 20.66 6.01 2.77
N GLY A 316 20.95 4.74 2.43
CA GLY A 316 21.18 3.66 3.38
C GLY A 316 19.94 3.29 4.21
N LEU A 317 18.73 3.56 3.70
CA LEU A 317 17.48 3.28 4.39
C LEU A 317 17.00 1.85 4.10
N SER A 318 16.55 1.16 5.14
CA SER A 318 16.11 -0.23 5.08
C SER A 318 14.99 -0.52 6.10
N GLY A 319 14.53 -1.76 6.11
CA GLY A 319 13.54 -2.27 7.07
C GLY A 319 12.10 -2.17 6.60
N LEU A 320 11.17 -2.63 7.47
CA LEU A 320 9.74 -2.78 7.18
C LEU A 320 9.09 -1.50 6.63
N SER A 321 9.38 -0.35 7.24
CA SER A 321 8.75 0.91 6.83
C SER A 321 9.15 1.33 5.42
N VAL A 322 10.40 1.06 5.01
CA VAL A 322 10.86 1.31 3.63
C VAL A 322 10.22 0.33 2.65
N ALA A 323 10.10 -0.95 3.02
CA ALA A 323 9.43 -1.96 2.21
C ALA A 323 7.95 -1.61 1.97
N VAL A 324 7.26 -1.08 2.99
CA VAL A 324 5.88 -0.58 2.86
C VAL A 324 5.80 0.62 1.93
N MET A 325 6.72 1.60 2.02
CA MET A 325 6.75 2.75 1.11
C MET A 325 7.04 2.33 -0.33
N PHE A 326 7.96 1.39 -0.53
CA PHE A 326 8.25 0.82 -1.84
C PHE A 326 7.02 0.12 -2.44
N THR A 327 6.33 -0.68 -1.63
CA THR A 327 5.07 -1.32 -2.02
C THR A 327 3.99 -0.28 -2.37
N ALA A 328 3.84 0.78 -1.54
CA ALA A 328 2.92 1.88 -1.81
C ALA A 328 3.23 2.61 -3.12
N ALA A 329 4.51 2.79 -3.45
CA ALA A 329 4.94 3.37 -4.72
C ALA A 329 4.63 2.46 -5.92
N ALA A 330 4.65 1.13 -5.73
CA ALA A 330 4.35 0.15 -6.77
C ALA A 330 2.85 -0.04 -7.05
N LEU A 331 1.97 0.50 -6.19
CA LEU A 331 0.52 0.44 -6.38
C LEU A 331 0.09 1.20 -7.66
N PRO A 332 -1.03 0.81 -8.29
CA PRO A 332 -1.52 1.47 -9.50
C PRO A 332 -2.00 2.91 -9.23
N VAL A 333 -2.35 3.61 -10.31
CA VAL A 333 -2.88 4.98 -10.27
C VAL A 333 -4.09 5.07 -9.36
N GLY A 334 -4.10 6.06 -8.45
CA GLY A 334 -5.20 6.28 -7.51
C GLY A 334 -6.40 6.97 -8.17
N ALA A 335 -7.61 6.55 -7.77
CA ALA A 335 -8.87 7.06 -8.33
C ALA A 335 -9.05 8.59 -8.15
N ASN A 336 -8.44 9.18 -7.13
CA ASN A 336 -8.53 10.63 -6.88
C ASN A 336 -7.96 11.48 -8.03
N VAL A 337 -7.05 10.92 -8.85
CA VAL A 337 -6.51 11.60 -10.03
C VAL A 337 -7.62 11.95 -11.02
N PHE A 338 -8.60 11.03 -11.21
CA PHE A 338 -9.75 11.28 -12.09
C PHE A 338 -10.58 12.49 -11.65
N LEU A 339 -10.77 12.68 -10.34
CA LEU A 339 -11.52 13.83 -9.81
C LEU A 339 -10.83 15.17 -10.15
N PHE A 340 -9.50 15.18 -10.16
CA PHE A 340 -8.72 16.34 -10.60
C PHE A 340 -8.90 16.60 -12.08
N THR A 341 -8.76 15.58 -12.92
CA THR A 341 -8.94 15.74 -14.37
C THR A 341 -10.35 16.18 -14.72
N GLN A 342 -11.35 15.72 -14.00
CA GLN A 342 -12.74 16.15 -14.13
C GLN A 342 -12.91 17.63 -13.74
N ARG A 343 -12.33 18.06 -12.62
CA ARG A 343 -12.40 19.45 -12.14
C ARG A 343 -11.78 20.44 -13.12
N TYR A 344 -10.63 20.09 -13.71
CA TYR A 344 -9.89 20.95 -14.62
C TYR A 344 -10.19 20.67 -16.12
N GLY A 345 -11.13 19.78 -16.41
CA GLY A 345 -11.58 19.49 -17.78
C GLY A 345 -10.50 18.94 -18.71
N THR A 346 -9.50 18.21 -18.16
CA THR A 346 -8.33 17.75 -18.92
C THR A 346 -8.05 16.26 -18.69
N MET A 347 -7.68 15.53 -19.73
CA MET A 347 -7.23 14.12 -19.68
C MET A 347 -8.16 13.13 -18.94
N GLN A 348 -9.48 13.33 -18.96
CA GLN A 348 -10.41 12.48 -18.20
C GLN A 348 -10.39 11.03 -18.71
N ASP A 349 -10.47 10.84 -20.02
CA ASP A 349 -10.49 9.52 -20.64
C ASP A 349 -9.14 8.82 -20.54
N GLU A 350 -8.04 9.54 -20.74
CA GLU A 350 -6.68 9.02 -20.62
C GLU A 350 -6.38 8.57 -19.19
N VAL A 351 -6.76 9.37 -18.19
CA VAL A 351 -6.55 9.02 -16.78
C VAL A 351 -7.45 7.87 -16.36
N SER A 352 -8.71 7.84 -16.79
CA SER A 352 -9.61 6.71 -16.54
C SER A 352 -9.03 5.41 -17.11
N ALA A 353 -8.57 5.45 -18.36
CA ALA A 353 -7.88 4.32 -18.99
C ALA A 353 -6.59 3.93 -18.25
N SER A 354 -5.84 4.93 -17.75
CA SER A 354 -4.59 4.70 -16.99
C SER A 354 -4.85 4.01 -15.65
N ILE A 355 -5.91 4.38 -14.94
CA ILE A 355 -6.33 3.73 -13.70
C ILE A 355 -6.62 2.24 -13.96
N ALA A 356 -7.40 1.94 -15.02
CA ALA A 356 -7.73 0.56 -15.35
C ALA A 356 -6.49 -0.24 -15.79
N LEU A 357 -5.69 0.32 -16.69
CA LEU A 357 -4.53 -0.39 -17.24
C LEU A 357 -3.42 -0.59 -16.21
N SER A 358 -3.14 0.45 -15.38
CA SER A 358 -2.19 0.31 -14.27
C SER A 358 -2.67 -0.70 -13.23
N THR A 359 -3.98 -0.78 -12.96
CA THR A 359 -4.56 -1.79 -12.05
C THR A 359 -4.40 -3.20 -12.62
N ALA A 360 -4.68 -3.40 -13.91
CA ALA A 360 -4.46 -4.69 -14.56
C ALA A 360 -2.97 -5.07 -14.56
N LEU A 361 -2.08 -4.12 -14.89
CA LEU A 361 -0.63 -4.34 -14.86
C LEU A 361 -0.12 -4.61 -13.44
N ALA A 362 -0.73 -4.02 -12.43
CA ALA A 362 -0.35 -4.21 -11.02
C ALA A 362 -0.51 -5.67 -10.57
N LEU A 363 -1.42 -6.45 -11.17
CA LEU A 363 -1.54 -7.88 -10.89
C LEU A 363 -0.24 -8.66 -11.18
N LEU A 364 0.61 -8.14 -12.06
CA LEU A 364 1.92 -8.71 -12.39
C LEU A 364 3.07 -7.95 -11.72
N THR A 365 3.03 -6.61 -11.73
CA THR A 365 4.15 -5.79 -11.25
C THR A 365 4.25 -5.75 -9.73
N VAL A 366 3.13 -5.72 -9.01
CA VAL A 366 3.14 -5.69 -7.54
C VAL A 366 3.72 -6.97 -6.94
N PRO A 367 3.33 -8.19 -7.37
CA PRO A 367 4.00 -9.42 -6.93
C PRO A 367 5.52 -9.39 -7.14
N LEU A 368 5.95 -8.94 -8.32
CA LEU A 368 7.38 -8.84 -8.64
C LEU A 368 8.10 -7.84 -7.72
N MET A 369 7.50 -6.68 -7.47
CA MET A 369 8.06 -5.67 -6.56
C MET A 369 8.09 -6.14 -5.11
N LEU A 370 7.07 -6.88 -4.65
CA LEU A 370 7.07 -7.48 -3.32
C LEU A 370 8.18 -8.53 -3.14
N LEU A 371 8.40 -9.38 -4.15
CA LEU A 371 9.51 -10.33 -4.13
C LEU A 371 10.87 -9.62 -4.10
N LEU A 372 10.99 -8.52 -4.83
CA LEU A 372 12.18 -7.68 -4.79
C LEU A 372 12.37 -7.05 -3.40
N ALA A 373 11.33 -6.49 -2.81
CA ALA A 373 11.36 -5.90 -1.47
C ALA A 373 11.80 -6.91 -0.41
N GLN A 374 11.28 -8.14 -0.46
CA GLN A 374 11.69 -9.20 0.47
C GLN A 374 13.16 -9.56 0.35
N ARG A 375 13.72 -9.64 -0.87
CA ARG A 375 15.13 -9.95 -1.07
C ARG A 375 16.08 -8.84 -0.62
N LEU A 376 15.61 -7.60 -0.59
CA LEU A 376 16.46 -6.43 -0.33
C LEU A 376 16.44 -5.99 1.13
N TRP A 377 15.32 -6.22 1.85
CA TRP A 377 15.10 -5.70 3.20
C TRP A 377 14.75 -6.76 4.25
N HIS A 378 14.81 -8.04 3.90
CA HIS A 378 14.79 -9.20 4.77
C HIS A 378 16.07 -10.03 4.58
#